data_36ad15d605a75ee4301d494e87265490
#
_entry.id   36ad15d605a75ee4301d494e87265490
#
_cell.length_a   1.000
_cell.length_b   1.000
_cell.length_c   1.000
_cell.angle_alpha   90.00
_cell.angle_beta   90.00
_cell.angle_gamma   90.00
#
_symmetry.space_group_name_H-M   'P 1'
#
loop_
_entity.id
_entity.type
_entity.pdbx_description
1 polymer ?
#
loop_
_entity_poly.entity_id
_entity_poly.type
_entity_poly.pdbx_seq_one_letter_code
_entity_poly.pdbx_strand_id
1 'polypeptide(L)'
;MRAAAELREFVRAAARTLARERDIAEFEIYAASAENRIARLCHTSDIPCRGVEELKTLHADGFQVRIVMRRDAHEIGTAHEAGDFSIAALRAAIARARRATVVDPHFPGLSAPAPKPPSAPTAHNDLSRASDAALAQSAWRIIGGALGAFRKSAAARTESPGLVLGGDMSIIRDRIAIANSNFPDLRIDEAAHFSSSVTALVESLDAKGTSSALGASVAAMRGAAARLGRDAVNRALALASGARPPSGSYRVIFGPQPVAEILNYMVMGSLTAGAFHTSSSAYHGRFGERVMDARLTLYDDPQAQTGAVRRRITCEGMAARRVELIRDGRLAGLLSTIYDSHRLETDEARGDKLGPLGGEVKFPPASGYRMGEGGGRRFDAHPSSAGTNVIMRARGGVSEREMIAAVGDGIYVGRVWYTYPINGQRAGDFTCTVSGDSYMIRDGKFAEPVAPNSLRIDANIAQVFDAPIAIGARPIPAIVWGASEAFYVPALAVDAIALAAVGDGD
;
A
#
# COMPACT_ATOMS: atom_id res chain seq x y z
N MET A 1 18.19 -13.49 -4.49
CA MET A 1 16.83 -14.07 -4.60
C MET A 1 16.90 -15.45 -5.26
N ARG A 2 16.21 -16.45 -4.71
CA ARG A 2 16.21 -17.83 -5.25
C ARG A 2 15.48 -17.93 -6.59
N ALA A 3 15.93 -18.87 -7.44
CA ALA A 3 15.32 -19.11 -8.74
C ALA A 3 13.93 -19.77 -8.60
N ALA A 4 13.02 -19.51 -9.54
CA ALA A 4 11.69 -20.16 -9.56
C ALA A 4 11.79 -21.69 -9.66
N ALA A 5 12.81 -22.20 -10.34
CA ALA A 5 13.06 -23.63 -10.47
C ALA A 5 13.39 -24.27 -9.11
N GLU A 6 14.25 -23.63 -8.31
CA GLU A 6 14.63 -24.09 -6.98
C GLU A 6 13.44 -24.13 -6.02
N LEU A 7 12.63 -23.05 -5.96
CA LEU A 7 11.41 -23.04 -5.14
C LEU A 7 10.43 -24.12 -5.58
N ARG A 8 10.29 -24.32 -6.91
CA ARG A 8 9.42 -25.36 -7.47
C ARG A 8 9.87 -26.77 -7.07
N GLU A 9 11.14 -27.04 -7.19
CA GLU A 9 11.73 -28.34 -6.84
C GLU A 9 11.56 -28.64 -5.35
N PHE A 10 11.91 -27.68 -4.50
CA PHE A 10 11.73 -27.78 -3.06
C PHE A 10 10.27 -28.03 -2.67
N VAL A 11 9.34 -27.21 -3.14
CA VAL A 11 7.92 -27.33 -2.77
C VAL A 11 7.32 -28.67 -3.23
N ARG A 12 7.73 -29.18 -4.41
CA ARG A 12 7.34 -30.53 -4.87
C ARG A 12 7.88 -31.64 -3.97
N ALA A 13 9.14 -31.54 -3.55
CA ALA A 13 9.75 -32.51 -2.65
C ALA A 13 9.09 -32.44 -1.26
N ALA A 14 8.85 -31.25 -0.76
CA ALA A 14 8.19 -30.99 0.51
C ALA A 14 6.76 -31.55 0.54
N ALA A 15 5.96 -31.27 -0.51
CA ALA A 15 4.60 -31.80 -0.62
C ALA A 15 4.58 -33.34 -0.63
N ARG A 16 5.52 -33.99 -1.35
CA ARG A 16 5.64 -35.46 -1.33
C ARG A 16 6.03 -35.99 0.03
N THR A 17 6.84 -35.27 0.80
CA THR A 17 7.23 -35.66 2.16
C THR A 17 6.04 -35.56 3.10
N LEU A 18 5.34 -34.42 3.10
CA LEU A 18 4.16 -34.17 3.92
C LEU A 18 3.01 -35.15 3.63
N ALA A 19 2.79 -35.52 2.37
CA ALA A 19 1.76 -36.49 1.98
C ALA A 19 1.98 -37.91 2.52
N ARG A 20 3.17 -38.22 3.02
CA ARG A 20 3.51 -39.52 3.63
C ARG A 20 3.31 -39.57 5.15
N GLU A 21 3.09 -38.40 5.76
CA GLU A 21 2.89 -38.29 7.21
C GLU A 21 1.48 -38.75 7.58
N ARG A 22 1.35 -39.86 8.30
CA ARG A 22 0.04 -40.52 8.56
C ARG A 22 -0.85 -39.77 9.52
N ASP A 23 -0.29 -38.97 10.40
CA ASP A 23 -0.96 -38.19 11.43
C ASP A 23 -1.45 -36.82 10.93
N ILE A 24 -1.03 -36.42 9.72
CA ILE A 24 -1.44 -35.19 9.08
C ILE A 24 -2.62 -35.46 8.15
N ALA A 25 -3.72 -34.72 8.32
CA ALA A 25 -4.89 -34.77 7.46
C ALA A 25 -4.74 -33.86 6.25
N GLU A 26 -4.35 -32.60 6.50
CA GLU A 26 -4.10 -31.59 5.47
C GLU A 26 -2.76 -30.90 5.71
N PHE A 27 -2.12 -30.47 4.64
CA PHE A 27 -0.88 -29.68 4.72
C PHE A 27 -0.84 -28.59 3.68
N GLU A 28 -0.11 -27.53 4.00
CA GLU A 28 0.32 -26.48 3.07
C GLU A 28 1.82 -26.27 3.22
N ILE A 29 2.51 -26.18 2.09
CA ILE A 29 3.89 -25.70 2.02
C ILE A 29 3.92 -24.42 1.20
N TYR A 30 4.34 -23.34 1.82
CA TYR A 30 4.50 -22.03 1.21
C TYR A 30 5.97 -21.62 1.26
N ALA A 31 6.60 -21.46 0.12
CA ALA A 31 7.98 -21.01 0.00
C ALA A 31 8.00 -19.61 -0.62
N ALA A 32 8.79 -18.71 -0.08
CA ALA A 32 8.93 -17.36 -0.57
C ALA A 32 10.40 -16.92 -0.64
N SER A 33 10.70 -16.10 -1.63
CA SER A 33 11.96 -15.40 -1.79
C SER A 33 11.64 -13.96 -2.16
N ALA A 34 11.92 -13.03 -1.25
CA ALA A 34 11.71 -11.60 -1.43
C ALA A 34 13.04 -10.85 -1.39
N GLU A 35 13.15 -9.80 -2.18
CA GLU A 35 14.32 -8.95 -2.26
C GLU A 35 13.88 -7.50 -2.43
N ASN A 36 14.40 -6.62 -1.60
CA ASN A 36 14.28 -5.17 -1.77
C ASN A 36 15.68 -4.58 -1.94
N ARG A 37 15.95 -4.03 -3.12
CA ARG A 37 17.20 -3.30 -3.44
C ARG A 37 16.94 -1.83 -3.37
N ILE A 38 17.71 -1.13 -2.56
CA ILE A 38 17.49 0.28 -2.20
C ILE A 38 18.73 1.09 -2.56
N ALA A 39 18.54 2.12 -3.37
CA ALA A 39 19.51 3.21 -3.57
C ALA A 39 19.04 4.42 -2.77
N ARG A 40 19.67 4.69 -1.63
CA ARG A 40 19.35 5.83 -0.79
C ARG A 40 20.00 7.11 -1.32
N LEU A 41 19.22 8.18 -1.34
CA LEU A 41 19.66 9.52 -1.69
C LEU A 41 20.07 10.25 -0.40
N CYS A 42 21.27 10.80 -0.36
CA CYS A 42 21.76 11.58 0.78
C CYS A 42 22.72 12.67 0.30
N HIS A 43 22.22 13.62 -0.48
CA HIS A 43 23.02 14.76 -0.94
C HIS A 43 22.84 15.94 0.01
N THR A 44 23.93 16.62 0.32
CA THR A 44 23.95 17.95 0.93
C THR A 44 25.01 18.82 0.26
N SER A 45 24.69 20.08 0.03
CA SER A 45 25.60 21.03 -0.63
C SER A 45 26.92 21.20 0.12
N ASP A 46 26.91 21.09 1.45
CA ASP A 46 28.06 21.34 2.31
C ASP A 46 29.00 20.13 2.39
N ILE A 47 28.58 18.97 1.87
CA ILE A 47 29.39 17.74 1.83
C ILE A 47 29.41 17.21 0.41
N PRO A 48 30.31 17.73 -0.46
CA PRO A 48 30.24 17.46 -1.90
C PRO A 48 30.52 16.01 -2.31
N CYS A 49 31.05 15.18 -1.43
CA CYS A 49 31.26 13.74 -1.70
C CYS A 49 30.03 12.87 -1.47
N ARG A 50 28.92 13.42 -0.96
CA ARG A 50 27.68 12.70 -0.72
C ARG A 50 26.73 12.82 -1.91
N GLY A 51 25.92 11.77 -2.12
CA GLY A 51 24.96 11.74 -3.22
C GLY A 51 24.08 10.50 -3.15
N VAL A 52 24.54 9.37 -3.67
CA VAL A 52 23.90 8.06 -3.52
C VAL A 52 24.72 7.23 -2.55
N GLU A 53 24.10 6.73 -1.49
CA GLU A 53 24.74 5.78 -0.58
C GLU A 53 24.98 4.45 -1.29
N GLU A 54 25.83 3.61 -0.69
CA GLU A 54 26.00 2.22 -1.09
C GLU A 54 24.65 1.50 -1.18
N LEU A 55 24.46 0.71 -2.24
CA LEU A 55 23.23 -0.01 -2.46
C LEU A 55 23.00 -1.04 -1.34
N LYS A 56 21.82 -0.99 -0.75
CA LYS A 56 21.39 -1.96 0.27
C LYS A 56 20.46 -2.98 -0.34
N THR A 57 20.62 -4.22 0.08
CA THR A 57 19.71 -5.29 -0.31
C THR A 57 19.18 -6.00 0.92
N LEU A 58 17.87 -5.99 1.07
CA LEU A 58 17.17 -6.77 2.08
C LEU A 58 16.67 -8.06 1.43
N HIS A 59 17.04 -9.20 2.01
CA HIS A 59 16.62 -10.53 1.56
C HIS A 59 15.77 -11.24 2.60
N ALA A 60 14.73 -11.94 2.13
CA ALA A 60 13.92 -12.81 2.95
C ALA A 60 13.58 -14.09 2.18
N ASP A 61 14.38 -15.12 2.37
CA ASP A 61 14.23 -16.44 1.77
C ASP A 61 13.82 -17.46 2.83
N GLY A 62 12.83 -18.29 2.55
CA GLY A 62 12.42 -19.33 3.48
C GLY A 62 11.11 -19.99 3.08
N PHE A 63 10.62 -20.84 3.97
CA PHE A 63 9.34 -21.51 3.79
C PHE A 63 8.57 -21.61 5.10
N GLN A 64 7.26 -21.80 4.97
CA GLN A 64 6.36 -22.11 6.07
C GLN A 64 5.61 -23.41 5.77
N VAL A 65 5.48 -24.24 6.79
CA VAL A 65 4.63 -25.42 6.80
C VAL A 65 3.42 -25.15 7.67
N ARG A 66 2.22 -25.44 7.17
CA ARG A 66 0.99 -25.51 7.96
C ARG A 66 0.46 -26.93 7.86
N ILE A 67 0.05 -27.50 8.98
CA ILE A 67 -0.48 -28.86 9.07
C ILE A 67 -1.78 -28.86 9.85
N VAL A 68 -2.71 -29.71 9.42
CA VAL A 68 -3.93 -30.03 10.16
C VAL A 68 -3.82 -31.46 10.64
N MET A 69 -4.04 -31.70 11.93
CA MET A 69 -3.88 -33.03 12.51
C MET A 69 -5.10 -33.90 12.21
N ARG A 70 -4.86 -35.18 11.91
CA ARG A 70 -5.93 -36.15 11.60
C ARG A 70 -6.85 -36.43 12.77
N ARG A 71 -6.38 -36.25 13.99
CA ARG A 71 -7.16 -36.50 15.21
C ARG A 71 -8.21 -35.42 15.48
N ASP A 72 -7.99 -34.20 14.98
CA ASP A 72 -8.93 -33.09 15.08
C ASP A 72 -8.74 -32.15 13.88
N ALA A 73 -9.79 -31.94 13.10
CA ALA A 73 -9.78 -31.07 11.92
C ALA A 73 -9.57 -29.58 12.24
N HIS A 74 -9.72 -29.17 13.48
CA HIS A 74 -9.46 -27.82 13.97
C HIS A 74 -8.09 -27.67 14.62
N GLU A 75 -7.32 -28.77 14.78
CA GLU A 75 -5.99 -28.74 15.33
C GLU A 75 -4.96 -28.42 14.24
N ILE A 76 -4.51 -27.17 14.24
CA ILE A 76 -3.56 -26.63 13.27
C ILE A 76 -2.21 -26.34 13.89
N GLY A 77 -1.14 -26.73 13.20
CA GLY A 77 0.23 -26.39 13.54
C GLY A 77 0.93 -25.62 12.45
N THR A 78 1.76 -24.66 12.83
CA THR A 78 2.51 -23.82 11.89
C THR A 78 3.96 -23.70 12.33
N ALA A 79 4.88 -23.81 11.37
CA ALA A 79 6.30 -23.52 11.59
C ALA A 79 6.93 -22.98 10.31
N HIS A 80 7.93 -22.13 10.45
CA HIS A 80 8.71 -21.61 9.33
C HIS A 80 10.20 -21.90 9.49
N GLU A 81 10.93 -21.81 8.38
CA GLU A 81 12.38 -21.96 8.31
C GLU A 81 12.96 -20.90 7.37
N ALA A 82 14.04 -20.26 7.81
CA ALA A 82 14.72 -19.22 7.05
C ALA A 82 15.98 -19.76 6.38
N GLY A 83 16.15 -19.49 5.09
CA GLY A 83 17.38 -19.73 4.34
C GLY A 83 17.70 -21.17 3.95
N ASP A 84 17.28 -22.18 4.72
CA ASP A 84 17.57 -23.61 4.48
C ASP A 84 16.38 -24.33 3.83
N PHE A 85 16.53 -24.74 2.59
CA PHE A 85 15.53 -25.48 1.79
C PHE A 85 15.84 -26.99 1.71
N SER A 86 16.59 -27.53 2.67
CA SER A 86 16.87 -28.96 2.73
C SER A 86 15.68 -29.79 3.25
N ILE A 87 15.65 -31.06 2.91
CA ILE A 87 14.65 -31.98 3.46
C ILE A 87 14.86 -32.20 4.99
N ALA A 88 16.07 -32.04 5.50
CA ALA A 88 16.34 -32.05 6.92
C ALA A 88 15.67 -30.88 7.65
N ALA A 89 15.81 -29.65 7.12
CA ALA A 89 15.15 -28.45 7.62
C ALA A 89 13.62 -28.58 7.55
N LEU A 90 13.08 -29.14 6.46
CA LEU A 90 11.65 -29.44 6.33
C LEU A 90 11.15 -30.38 7.44
N ARG A 91 11.86 -31.47 7.70
CA ARG A 91 11.49 -32.43 8.76
C ARG A 91 11.53 -31.79 10.16
N ALA A 92 12.53 -30.95 10.40
CA ALA A 92 12.60 -30.15 11.62
C ALA A 92 11.43 -29.18 11.76
N ALA A 93 11.04 -28.49 10.66
CA ALA A 93 9.88 -27.60 10.63
C ALA A 93 8.57 -28.38 10.88
N ILE A 94 8.36 -29.54 10.26
CA ILE A 94 7.21 -30.41 10.52
C ILE A 94 7.14 -30.80 12.01
N ALA A 95 8.28 -31.20 12.61
CA ALA A 95 8.36 -31.54 14.03
C ALA A 95 8.03 -30.32 14.93
N ARG A 96 8.45 -29.12 14.57
CA ARG A 96 8.07 -27.87 15.28
C ARG A 96 6.57 -27.59 15.13
N ALA A 97 6.02 -27.70 13.92
CA ALA A 97 4.60 -27.49 13.67
C ALA A 97 3.72 -28.42 14.51
N ARG A 98 4.11 -29.71 14.63
CA ARG A 98 3.42 -30.67 15.50
C ARG A 98 3.42 -30.30 16.99
N ARG A 99 4.51 -29.68 17.47
CA ARG A 99 4.60 -29.23 18.88
C ARG A 99 3.87 -27.91 19.10
N ALA A 100 3.66 -27.13 18.05
CA ALA A 100 3.02 -25.84 18.09
C ALA A 100 1.55 -25.89 17.65
N THR A 101 0.91 -27.07 17.73
CA THR A 101 -0.50 -27.21 17.39
C THR A 101 -1.39 -26.48 18.38
N VAL A 102 -2.42 -25.83 17.87
CA VAL A 102 -3.50 -25.21 18.63
C VAL A 102 -4.84 -25.65 18.03
N VAL A 103 -5.86 -25.78 18.88
CA VAL A 103 -7.22 -26.04 18.40
C VAL A 103 -7.90 -24.69 18.14
N ASP A 104 -8.26 -24.44 16.90
CA ASP A 104 -9.00 -23.26 16.50
C ASP A 104 -10.37 -23.67 15.91
N PRO A 105 -11.47 -23.54 16.67
CA PRO A 105 -12.79 -23.97 16.23
C PRO A 105 -13.31 -23.18 15.01
N HIS A 106 -12.71 -22.04 14.70
CA HIS A 106 -13.05 -21.23 13.52
C HIS A 106 -12.21 -21.56 12.28
N PHE A 107 -11.27 -22.51 12.38
CA PHE A 107 -10.43 -22.87 11.25
C PHE A 107 -11.20 -23.73 10.24
N PRO A 108 -11.38 -23.27 8.98
CA PRO A 108 -12.22 -23.94 7.99
C PRO A 108 -11.51 -25.09 7.24
N GLY A 109 -10.29 -25.42 7.61
CA GLY A 109 -9.40 -26.22 6.79
C GLY A 109 -8.53 -25.36 5.86
N LEU A 110 -7.61 -26.02 5.15
CA LEU A 110 -6.78 -25.36 4.12
C LEU A 110 -7.60 -25.11 2.85
N SER A 111 -7.07 -24.27 1.96
CA SER A 111 -7.78 -23.86 0.75
C SER A 111 -8.34 -25.03 -0.06
N ALA A 112 -9.61 -24.99 -0.36
CA ALA A 112 -10.28 -25.95 -1.22
C ALA A 112 -9.80 -25.85 -2.70
N PRO A 113 -10.06 -26.85 -3.55
CA PRO A 113 -9.74 -26.78 -4.97
C PRO A 113 -10.38 -25.54 -5.60
N ALA A 114 -9.55 -24.57 -5.95
CA ALA A 114 -9.99 -23.38 -6.64
C ALA A 114 -9.72 -23.50 -8.14
N PRO A 115 -10.46 -22.81 -9.00
CA PRO A 115 -10.13 -22.71 -10.41
C PRO A 115 -8.66 -22.38 -10.60
N LYS A 116 -8.02 -23.00 -11.58
CA LYS A 116 -6.62 -22.73 -11.93
C LYS A 116 -6.45 -21.21 -12.14
N PRO A 117 -5.46 -20.57 -11.53
CA PRO A 117 -5.20 -19.17 -11.80
C PRO A 117 -4.97 -18.98 -13.29
N PRO A 118 -5.33 -17.82 -13.86
CA PRO A 118 -5.04 -17.54 -15.25
C PRO A 118 -3.56 -17.77 -15.53
N SER A 119 -3.25 -18.39 -16.67
CA SER A 119 -1.88 -18.56 -17.14
C SER A 119 -1.19 -17.21 -17.17
N ALA A 120 0.10 -17.18 -16.81
CA ALA A 120 0.85 -15.95 -16.71
C ALA A 120 0.69 -15.10 -17.97
N PRO A 121 0.42 -13.79 -17.85
CA PRO A 121 0.82 -12.91 -18.92
C PRO A 121 2.34 -13.09 -19.07
N THR A 122 2.78 -13.39 -20.25
CA THR A 122 4.19 -13.61 -20.64
C THR A 122 5.08 -12.38 -20.48
N ALA A 123 4.54 -11.24 -20.11
CA ALA A 123 5.29 -10.06 -19.77
C ALA A 123 5.87 -10.21 -18.36
N HIS A 124 6.99 -10.94 -18.27
CA HIS A 124 7.91 -10.71 -17.17
C HIS A 124 8.23 -9.22 -17.14
N ASN A 125 7.80 -8.58 -16.09
CA ASN A 125 8.19 -7.24 -15.76
C ASN A 125 9.74 -7.17 -15.80
N ASP A 126 10.28 -6.33 -16.66
CA ASP A 126 11.73 -6.19 -16.90
C ASP A 126 12.50 -5.75 -15.64
N LEU A 127 11.80 -5.19 -14.63
CA LEU A 127 12.34 -4.90 -13.30
C LEU A 127 12.85 -6.15 -12.58
N SER A 128 12.27 -7.32 -12.85
CA SER A 128 12.75 -8.59 -12.27
C SER A 128 14.20 -8.90 -12.65
N ARG A 129 14.69 -8.30 -13.75
CA ARG A 129 16.06 -8.44 -14.28
C ARG A 129 16.88 -7.17 -14.21
N ALA A 130 16.34 -6.08 -13.65
CA ALA A 130 17.06 -4.82 -13.54
C ALA A 130 18.36 -5.02 -12.75
N SER A 131 19.47 -4.48 -13.23
CA SER A 131 20.76 -4.56 -12.58
C SER A 131 20.90 -3.48 -11.49
N ASP A 132 21.85 -3.68 -10.56
CA ASP A 132 22.21 -2.68 -9.55
C ASP A 132 22.74 -1.40 -10.20
N ALA A 133 23.47 -1.53 -11.31
CA ALA A 133 23.91 -0.39 -12.10
C ALA A 133 22.74 0.45 -12.63
N ALA A 134 21.64 -0.19 -13.08
CA ALA A 134 20.44 0.53 -13.54
C ALA A 134 19.74 1.28 -12.40
N LEU A 135 19.71 0.69 -11.21
CA LEU A 135 19.16 1.31 -10.00
C LEU A 135 20.02 2.50 -9.57
N ALA A 136 21.35 2.31 -9.45
CA ALA A 136 22.30 3.36 -9.10
C ALA A 136 22.26 4.54 -10.10
N GLN A 137 22.26 4.25 -11.41
CA GLN A 137 22.13 5.28 -12.45
C GLN A 137 20.82 6.07 -12.32
N SER A 138 19.73 5.42 -11.95
CA SER A 138 18.47 6.10 -11.75
C SER A 138 18.52 7.01 -10.53
N ALA A 139 19.11 6.57 -9.43
CA ALA A 139 19.32 7.39 -8.24
C ALA A 139 20.21 8.63 -8.54
N TRP A 140 21.31 8.46 -9.26
CA TRP A 140 22.16 9.57 -9.69
C TRP A 140 21.45 10.54 -10.65
N ARG A 141 20.53 10.06 -11.49
CA ARG A 141 19.71 10.95 -12.34
C ARG A 141 18.77 11.81 -11.51
N ILE A 142 18.21 11.28 -10.41
CA ILE A 142 17.41 12.08 -9.48
C ILE A 142 18.22 13.22 -8.92
N ILE A 143 19.42 12.95 -8.40
CA ILE A 143 20.32 13.97 -7.87
C ILE A 143 20.70 14.99 -8.95
N GLY A 144 21.10 14.53 -10.14
CA GLY A 144 21.44 15.40 -11.26
C GLY A 144 20.28 16.32 -11.67
N GLY A 145 19.04 15.79 -11.68
CA GLY A 145 17.84 16.57 -11.95
C GLY A 145 17.57 17.64 -10.88
N ALA A 146 17.76 17.30 -9.61
CA ALA A 146 17.62 18.21 -8.49
C ALA A 146 18.66 19.35 -8.54
N LEU A 147 19.92 19.00 -8.69
CA LEU A 147 21.02 19.98 -8.83
C LEU A 147 20.82 20.89 -10.03
N GLY A 148 20.38 20.34 -11.17
CA GLY A 148 20.10 21.11 -12.38
C GLY A 148 18.96 22.12 -12.20
N ALA A 149 17.92 21.79 -11.42
CA ALA A 149 16.85 22.70 -11.06
C ALA A 149 17.32 23.77 -10.06
N PHE A 150 18.01 23.35 -9.01
CA PHE A 150 18.49 24.22 -7.94
C PHE A 150 19.44 25.31 -8.45
N ARG A 151 20.43 24.95 -9.27
CA ARG A 151 21.42 25.89 -9.85
C ARG A 151 20.78 27.03 -10.67
N LYS A 152 19.58 26.86 -11.14
CA LYS A 152 18.84 27.90 -11.89
C LYS A 152 18.08 28.86 -10.98
N SER A 153 17.92 28.55 -9.70
CA SER A 153 17.20 29.36 -8.72
C SER A 153 18.04 30.48 -8.15
N ALA A 154 17.37 31.52 -7.60
CA ALA A 154 18.04 32.56 -6.86
C ALA A 154 18.68 32.04 -5.56
N ALA A 155 18.09 31.04 -4.91
CA ALA A 155 18.58 30.42 -3.71
C ALA A 155 19.99 29.80 -3.87
N ALA A 156 20.32 29.32 -5.07
CA ALA A 156 21.65 28.76 -5.35
C ALA A 156 22.78 29.82 -5.39
N ARG A 157 22.44 31.10 -5.36
CA ARG A 157 23.38 32.23 -5.44
C ARG A 157 23.64 32.87 -4.07
N THR A 158 23.10 32.33 -3.00
CA THR A 158 23.35 32.77 -1.62
C THR A 158 24.68 32.23 -1.15
N GLU A 159 25.27 32.82 -0.08
CA GLU A 159 26.54 32.38 0.51
C GLU A 159 26.47 30.94 1.07
N SER A 160 25.30 30.53 1.56
CA SER A 160 25.03 29.18 2.05
C SER A 160 23.75 28.63 1.44
N PRO A 161 23.82 28.06 0.22
CA PRO A 161 22.63 27.66 -0.53
C PRO A 161 21.85 26.50 0.12
N GLY A 162 22.51 25.59 0.84
CA GLY A 162 21.91 24.59 1.71
C GLY A 162 20.89 23.65 1.01
N LEU A 163 21.23 23.07 -0.15
CA LEU A 163 20.38 22.04 -0.74
C LEU A 163 20.65 20.68 -0.09
N VAL A 164 19.63 20.11 0.56
CA VAL A 164 19.63 18.75 1.06
C VAL A 164 18.61 17.91 0.28
N LEU A 165 19.04 16.71 -0.15
CA LEU A 165 18.16 15.72 -0.80
C LEU A 165 18.17 14.44 0.01
N GLY A 166 17.00 13.99 0.43
CA GLY A 166 16.78 12.71 1.08
C GLY A 166 15.76 11.86 0.34
N GLY A 167 15.75 10.57 0.65
CA GLY A 167 14.80 9.63 0.07
C GLY A 167 15.47 8.39 -0.50
N ASP A 168 14.77 7.69 -1.38
CA ASP A 168 15.28 6.49 -2.00
C ASP A 168 14.66 6.20 -3.37
N MET A 169 15.29 5.27 -4.08
CA MET A 169 14.69 4.52 -5.17
C MET A 169 14.90 3.04 -4.88
N SER A 170 13.81 2.29 -4.82
CA SER A 170 13.79 0.89 -4.45
C SER A 170 13.21 0.03 -5.56
N ILE A 171 13.77 -1.17 -5.76
CA ILE A 171 13.18 -2.24 -6.56
C ILE A 171 12.83 -3.39 -5.62
N ILE A 172 11.54 -3.64 -5.48
CA ILE A 172 11.02 -4.74 -4.67
C ILE A 172 10.65 -5.87 -5.62
N ARG A 173 11.16 -7.07 -5.32
CA ARG A 173 10.88 -8.30 -6.08
C ARG A 173 10.48 -9.40 -5.11
N ASP A 174 9.48 -10.15 -5.46
CA ASP A 174 9.14 -11.36 -4.72
C ASP A 174 8.75 -12.51 -5.62
N ARG A 175 8.94 -13.71 -5.13
CA ARG A 175 8.57 -14.95 -5.77
C ARG A 175 8.04 -15.90 -4.72
N ILE A 176 6.92 -16.53 -5.01
CA ILE A 176 6.31 -17.53 -4.13
C ILE A 176 6.05 -18.82 -4.89
N ALA A 177 6.12 -19.92 -4.16
CA ALA A 177 5.67 -21.24 -4.61
C ALA A 177 4.84 -21.87 -3.50
N ILE A 178 3.67 -22.40 -3.85
CA ILE A 178 2.75 -23.01 -2.89
C ILE A 178 2.21 -24.33 -3.42
N ALA A 179 2.11 -25.31 -2.54
CA ALA A 179 1.34 -26.54 -2.71
C ALA A 179 0.59 -26.86 -1.43
N ASN A 180 -0.60 -27.42 -1.55
CA ASN A 180 -1.34 -27.92 -0.42
C ASN A 180 -2.05 -29.24 -0.79
N SER A 181 -2.52 -29.99 0.22
CA SER A 181 -3.17 -31.29 0.02
C SER A 181 -4.45 -31.21 -0.79
N ASN A 182 -5.12 -30.07 -0.84
CA ASN A 182 -6.45 -29.90 -1.43
C ASN A 182 -6.41 -29.43 -2.89
N PHE A 183 -5.24 -29.07 -3.45
CA PHE A 183 -5.09 -28.83 -4.88
C PHE A 183 -3.82 -29.52 -5.43
N PRO A 184 -3.95 -30.23 -6.58
CA PRO A 184 -2.88 -31.09 -7.08
C PRO A 184 -1.72 -30.33 -7.72
N ASP A 185 -1.97 -29.11 -8.17
CA ASP A 185 -1.02 -28.32 -8.96
C ASP A 185 -0.24 -27.37 -8.06
N LEU A 186 1.07 -27.51 -8.06
CA LEU A 186 1.95 -26.49 -7.50
C LEU A 186 1.74 -25.14 -8.21
N ARG A 187 1.55 -24.08 -7.44
CA ARG A 187 1.31 -22.73 -7.93
C ARG A 187 2.50 -21.83 -7.67
N ILE A 188 2.87 -21.03 -8.65
CA ILE A 188 4.00 -20.08 -8.58
C ILE A 188 3.53 -18.72 -9.05
N ASP A 189 4.02 -17.69 -8.36
CA ASP A 189 3.84 -16.31 -8.78
C ASP A 189 5.08 -15.48 -8.52
N GLU A 190 5.29 -14.45 -9.34
CA GLU A 190 6.38 -13.51 -9.24
C GLU A 190 5.84 -12.10 -9.41
N ALA A 191 6.36 -11.17 -8.63
CA ALA A 191 6.06 -9.76 -8.75
C ALA A 191 7.35 -8.93 -8.67
N ALA A 192 7.36 -7.80 -9.36
CA ALA A 192 8.41 -6.79 -9.23
C ALA A 192 7.83 -5.41 -9.49
N HIS A 193 8.21 -4.44 -8.68
CA HIS A 193 7.85 -3.04 -8.86
C HIS A 193 8.97 -2.15 -8.32
N PHE A 194 8.99 -0.91 -8.77
CA PHE A 194 9.81 0.12 -8.14
C PHE A 194 8.94 1.11 -7.40
N SER A 195 9.49 1.69 -6.34
CA SER A 195 8.96 2.86 -5.68
C SER A 195 10.09 3.86 -5.42
N SER A 196 9.77 5.13 -5.38
CA SER A 196 10.72 6.19 -5.05
C SER A 196 9.98 7.36 -4.42
N SER A 197 10.54 7.88 -3.33
CA SER A 197 10.12 9.13 -2.72
C SER A 197 11.35 10.00 -2.49
N VAL A 198 11.29 11.25 -2.92
CA VAL A 198 12.40 12.20 -2.87
C VAL A 198 11.93 13.49 -2.22
N THR A 199 12.64 13.90 -1.19
CA THR A 199 12.44 15.20 -0.53
C THR A 199 13.63 16.09 -0.78
N ALA A 200 13.37 17.32 -1.22
CA ALA A 200 14.34 18.40 -1.27
C ALA A 200 14.05 19.40 -0.14
N LEU A 201 15.06 19.75 0.61
CA LEU A 201 15.06 20.86 1.58
C LEU A 201 16.02 21.93 1.06
N VAL A 202 15.55 23.16 1.01
CA VAL A 202 16.36 24.35 0.72
C VAL A 202 16.50 25.13 2.03
N GLU A 203 17.61 24.93 2.74
CA GLU A 203 17.82 25.42 4.11
C GLU A 203 17.75 26.95 4.18
N SER A 204 18.36 27.66 3.22
CA SER A 204 18.32 29.12 3.15
C SER A 204 16.90 29.72 3.03
N LEU A 205 15.90 28.91 2.69
CA LEU A 205 14.50 29.32 2.52
C LEU A 205 13.58 28.64 3.54
N ASP A 206 14.08 27.75 4.39
CA ASP A 206 13.29 26.84 5.23
C ASP A 206 12.16 26.15 4.44
N ALA A 207 12.46 25.73 3.22
CA ALA A 207 11.46 25.26 2.27
C ALA A 207 11.69 23.81 1.88
N LYS A 208 10.62 23.03 1.88
CA LYS A 208 10.61 21.59 1.63
C LYS A 208 9.64 21.21 0.53
N GLY A 209 10.09 20.40 -0.43
CA GLY A 209 9.24 19.84 -1.48
C GLY A 209 9.49 18.36 -1.67
N THR A 210 8.46 17.60 -2.02
CA THR A 210 8.53 16.15 -2.18
C THR A 210 8.01 15.73 -3.55
N SER A 211 8.63 14.72 -4.13
CA SER A 211 8.13 14.07 -5.35
C SER A 211 8.24 12.56 -5.22
N SER A 212 7.27 11.83 -5.75
CA SER A 212 7.24 10.38 -5.66
C SER A 212 6.80 9.71 -6.97
N ALA A 213 7.17 8.44 -7.13
CA ALA A 213 6.75 7.62 -8.25
C ALA A 213 6.79 6.14 -7.90
N LEU A 214 5.90 5.39 -8.53
CA LEU A 214 5.87 3.93 -8.48
C LEU A 214 5.57 3.37 -9.88
N GLY A 215 5.93 2.13 -10.13
CA GLY A 215 5.65 1.50 -11.41
C GLY A 215 6.25 0.11 -11.56
N ALA A 216 5.96 -0.51 -12.70
CA ALA A 216 6.24 -1.92 -12.97
C ALA A 216 7.20 -2.14 -14.17
N SER A 217 7.98 -1.15 -14.58
CA SER A 217 8.94 -1.33 -15.68
C SER A 217 10.20 -0.48 -15.51
N VAL A 218 11.31 -0.92 -16.10
CA VAL A 218 12.58 -0.17 -16.14
C VAL A 218 12.41 1.15 -16.88
N ALA A 219 11.61 1.19 -17.95
CA ALA A 219 11.32 2.42 -18.67
C ALA A 219 10.61 3.45 -17.79
N ALA A 220 9.58 3.02 -17.03
CA ALA A 220 8.89 3.88 -16.06
C ALA A 220 9.82 4.36 -14.95
N MET A 221 10.70 3.49 -14.43
CA MET A 221 11.70 3.85 -13.41
C MET A 221 12.66 4.93 -13.93
N ARG A 222 13.19 4.76 -15.14
CA ARG A 222 14.09 5.76 -15.76
C ARG A 222 13.39 7.09 -16.05
N GLY A 223 12.13 7.04 -16.50
CA GLY A 223 11.30 8.23 -16.72
C GLY A 223 11.00 8.97 -15.41
N ALA A 224 10.69 8.23 -14.34
CA ALA A 224 10.54 8.80 -12.99
C ALA A 224 11.83 9.45 -12.51
N ALA A 225 12.97 8.77 -12.61
CA ALA A 225 14.27 9.31 -12.21
C ALA A 225 14.63 10.63 -12.89
N ALA A 226 14.25 10.81 -14.16
CA ALA A 226 14.52 12.04 -14.90
C ALA A 226 13.77 13.28 -14.40
N ARG A 227 12.69 13.09 -13.62
CA ARG A 227 11.82 14.19 -13.14
C ARG A 227 11.81 14.39 -11.62
N LEU A 228 11.92 13.30 -10.83
CA LEU A 228 11.68 13.33 -9.39
C LEU A 228 12.50 14.38 -8.65
N GLY A 229 13.80 14.43 -8.88
CA GLY A 229 14.67 15.40 -8.23
C GLY A 229 14.35 16.84 -8.61
N ARG A 230 14.15 17.11 -9.90
CA ARG A 230 13.72 18.43 -10.41
C ARG A 230 12.40 18.85 -9.79
N ASP A 231 11.41 17.95 -9.77
CA ASP A 231 10.07 18.26 -9.29
C ASP A 231 10.07 18.52 -7.77
N ALA A 232 10.86 17.77 -6.99
CA ALA A 232 11.02 17.99 -5.55
C ALA A 232 11.64 19.40 -5.26
N VAL A 233 12.70 19.76 -5.96
CA VAL A 233 13.34 21.09 -5.81
C VAL A 233 12.39 22.21 -6.24
N ASN A 234 11.72 22.08 -7.38
CA ASN A 234 10.78 23.10 -7.84
C ASN A 234 9.65 23.34 -6.84
N ARG A 235 9.14 22.27 -6.21
CA ARG A 235 8.14 22.35 -5.13
C ARG A 235 8.71 23.04 -3.89
N ALA A 236 9.92 22.69 -3.46
CA ALA A 236 10.58 23.36 -2.33
C ALA A 236 10.69 24.86 -2.58
N LEU A 237 11.19 25.27 -3.76
CA LEU A 237 11.33 26.68 -4.12
C LEU A 237 9.98 27.41 -4.20
N ALA A 238 8.93 26.73 -4.66
CA ALA A 238 7.57 27.30 -4.73
C ALA A 238 6.93 27.46 -3.35
N LEU A 239 7.37 26.70 -2.35
CA LEU A 239 6.86 26.72 -0.98
C LEU A 239 7.65 27.62 -0.03
N ALA A 240 8.62 28.34 -0.54
CA ALA A 240 9.40 29.31 0.24
C ALA A 240 8.49 30.40 0.83
N SER A 241 8.72 30.76 2.09
CA SER A 241 7.95 31.79 2.81
C SER A 241 6.45 31.47 2.93
N GLY A 242 6.12 30.21 3.20
CA GLY A 242 4.75 29.76 3.36
C GLY A 242 3.98 30.49 4.46
N ALA A 243 2.72 30.81 4.19
CA ALA A 243 1.80 31.39 5.17
C ALA A 243 1.45 30.41 6.28
N ARG A 244 1.13 30.92 7.46
CA ARG A 244 0.57 30.16 8.59
C ARG A 244 -0.90 30.56 8.75
N PRO A 245 -1.83 29.83 8.11
CA PRO A 245 -3.25 30.14 8.22
C PRO A 245 -3.74 29.96 9.68
N PRO A 246 -4.67 30.79 10.15
CA PRO A 246 -5.25 30.62 11.49
C PRO A 246 -6.09 29.35 11.57
N SER A 247 -6.38 28.92 12.80
CA SER A 247 -7.37 27.86 13.05
C SER A 247 -8.74 28.27 12.51
N GLY A 248 -9.45 27.34 11.87
CA GLY A 248 -10.76 27.64 11.32
C GLY A 248 -11.36 26.46 10.55
N SER A 249 -12.52 26.70 9.96
CA SER A 249 -13.18 25.78 9.05
C SER A 249 -12.93 26.26 7.62
N TYR A 250 -12.41 25.37 6.78
CA TYR A 250 -11.99 25.67 5.42
C TYR A 250 -12.64 24.72 4.41
N ARG A 251 -12.86 25.19 3.20
CA ARG A 251 -12.96 24.31 2.03
C ARG A 251 -11.58 23.78 1.73
N VAL A 252 -11.48 22.45 1.56
CA VAL A 252 -10.19 21.78 1.37
C VAL A 252 -10.21 20.96 0.10
N ILE A 253 -9.18 21.12 -0.73
CA ILE A 253 -8.86 20.15 -1.76
C ILE A 253 -7.81 19.20 -1.19
N PHE A 254 -8.19 17.95 -0.92
CA PHE A 254 -7.24 16.89 -0.67
C PHE A 254 -6.66 16.41 -2.00
N GLY A 255 -5.36 16.61 -2.20
CA GLY A 255 -4.64 16.05 -3.33
C GLY A 255 -4.58 14.53 -3.28
N PRO A 256 -4.04 13.86 -4.31
CA PRO A 256 -4.03 12.39 -4.37
C PRO A 256 -3.29 11.71 -3.20
N GLN A 257 -2.18 12.30 -2.69
CA GLN A 257 -1.46 11.70 -1.57
C GLN A 257 -2.26 11.75 -0.25
N PRO A 258 -2.85 12.87 0.16
CA PRO A 258 -3.77 12.91 1.31
C PRO A 258 -4.95 11.95 1.17
N VAL A 259 -5.58 11.85 0.01
CA VAL A 259 -6.68 10.88 -0.22
C VAL A 259 -6.19 9.46 -0.03
N ALA A 260 -5.03 9.10 -0.59
CA ALA A 260 -4.44 7.78 -0.44
C ALA A 260 -4.06 7.48 1.02
N GLU A 261 -3.52 8.46 1.73
CA GLU A 261 -3.13 8.35 3.14
C GLU A 261 -4.36 8.07 4.03
N ILE A 262 -5.43 8.85 3.86
CA ILE A 262 -6.70 8.64 4.59
C ILE A 262 -7.32 7.28 4.23
N LEU A 263 -7.32 6.90 2.95
CA LEU A 263 -7.79 5.57 2.55
C LEU A 263 -6.99 4.46 3.23
N ASN A 264 -5.67 4.53 3.21
CA ASN A 264 -4.80 3.50 3.78
C ASN A 264 -5.04 3.31 5.28
N TYR A 265 -4.95 4.39 6.05
CA TYR A 265 -4.97 4.32 7.50
C TYR A 265 -6.37 4.24 8.11
N MET A 266 -7.39 4.78 7.42
CA MET A 266 -8.72 4.89 7.99
C MET A 266 -9.76 3.99 7.33
N VAL A 267 -9.64 3.74 6.01
CA VAL A 267 -10.71 3.08 5.25
C VAL A 267 -10.38 1.63 4.94
N MET A 268 -9.17 1.33 4.44
CA MET A 268 -8.84 -0.02 3.95
C MET A 268 -8.92 -1.09 5.04
N GLY A 269 -8.47 -0.78 6.27
CA GLY A 269 -8.62 -1.67 7.42
C GLY A 269 -10.09 -2.01 7.74
N SER A 270 -11.00 -1.06 7.52
CA SER A 270 -12.43 -1.22 7.73
C SER A 270 -13.13 -2.03 6.63
N LEU A 271 -12.49 -2.23 5.47
CA LEU A 271 -13.04 -2.95 4.31
C LEU A 271 -12.56 -4.40 4.24
N THR A 272 -12.34 -5.05 5.37
CA THR A 272 -11.93 -6.45 5.47
C THR A 272 -13.00 -7.30 6.17
N ALA A 273 -13.13 -8.55 5.78
CA ALA A 273 -14.05 -9.49 6.44
C ALA A 273 -13.69 -9.68 7.93
N GLY A 274 -12.39 -9.65 8.26
CA GLY A 274 -11.92 -9.71 9.64
C GLY A 274 -12.38 -8.53 10.49
N ALA A 275 -12.37 -7.30 9.97
CA ALA A 275 -12.86 -6.12 10.68
C ALA A 275 -14.37 -6.16 10.93
N PHE A 276 -15.13 -6.71 10.00
CA PHE A 276 -16.58 -6.93 10.20
C PHE A 276 -16.84 -8.01 11.25
N HIS A 277 -16.11 -9.12 11.20
CA HIS A 277 -16.22 -10.18 12.21
C HIS A 277 -15.90 -9.66 13.62
N THR A 278 -14.84 -8.85 13.78
CA THR A 278 -14.47 -8.27 15.09
C THR A 278 -15.25 -7.02 15.47
N SER A 279 -16.20 -6.57 14.65
CA SER A 279 -16.98 -5.35 14.83
C SER A 279 -16.15 -4.06 14.93
N SER A 280 -14.92 -4.08 14.38
CA SER A 280 -14.00 -2.92 14.38
C SER A 280 -14.13 -2.03 13.14
N SER A 281 -14.90 -2.45 12.12
CA SER A 281 -15.09 -1.67 10.89
C SER A 281 -15.85 -0.36 11.16
N ALA A 282 -15.42 0.73 10.54
CA ALA A 282 -16.16 1.99 10.48
C ALA A 282 -17.50 1.86 9.73
N TYR A 283 -17.67 0.81 8.96
CA TYR A 283 -18.87 0.52 8.18
C TYR A 283 -19.71 -0.62 8.77
N HIS A 284 -19.50 -0.95 10.03
CA HIS A 284 -20.25 -1.99 10.74
C HIS A 284 -21.77 -1.78 10.62
N GLY A 285 -22.51 -2.82 10.22
CA GLY A 285 -23.96 -2.77 10.03
C GLY A 285 -24.43 -2.10 8.74
N ARG A 286 -23.52 -1.68 7.86
CA ARG A 286 -23.85 -0.82 6.70
C ARG A 286 -23.56 -1.46 5.34
N PHE A 287 -23.41 -2.79 5.27
CA PHE A 287 -23.18 -3.45 3.98
C PHE A 287 -24.35 -3.20 3.02
N GLY A 288 -24.05 -2.83 1.76
CA GLY A 288 -25.03 -2.44 0.75
C GLY A 288 -25.51 -0.99 0.85
N GLU A 289 -25.25 -0.31 1.96
CA GLU A 289 -25.61 1.09 2.15
C GLU A 289 -24.62 2.05 1.48
N ARG A 290 -25.04 3.31 1.33
CA ARG A 290 -24.17 4.37 0.87
C ARG A 290 -23.20 4.76 1.99
N VAL A 291 -21.91 4.66 1.71
CA VAL A 291 -20.79 4.98 2.61
C VAL A 291 -19.81 5.97 1.99
N MET A 292 -20.03 6.36 0.73
CA MET A 292 -19.32 7.41 0.01
C MET A 292 -20.25 8.09 -1.00
N ASP A 293 -19.81 9.16 -1.62
CA ASP A 293 -20.54 9.83 -2.72
C ASP A 293 -20.83 8.85 -3.86
N ALA A 294 -22.03 8.93 -4.43
CA ALA A 294 -22.47 8.03 -5.51
C ALA A 294 -21.63 8.12 -6.80
N ARG A 295 -20.80 9.14 -6.94
CA ARG A 295 -19.84 9.27 -8.05
C ARG A 295 -18.58 8.45 -7.85
N LEU A 296 -18.30 7.94 -6.62
CA LEU A 296 -17.10 7.23 -6.26
C LEU A 296 -17.27 5.71 -6.37
N THR A 297 -16.29 5.06 -6.96
CA THR A 297 -16.14 3.59 -6.96
C THR A 297 -14.72 3.26 -6.52
N LEU A 298 -14.57 2.42 -5.47
CA LEU A 298 -13.31 1.95 -4.92
C LEU A 298 -13.18 0.44 -5.10
N TYR A 299 -12.06 -0.02 -5.63
CA TYR A 299 -11.79 -1.44 -5.82
C TYR A 299 -10.29 -1.76 -5.69
N ASP A 300 -9.98 -2.99 -5.32
CA ASP A 300 -8.64 -3.55 -5.46
C ASP A 300 -8.55 -4.40 -6.74
N ASP A 301 -7.49 -4.21 -7.52
CA ASP A 301 -7.25 -5.00 -8.73
C ASP A 301 -5.80 -5.47 -8.80
N PRO A 302 -5.53 -6.73 -8.38
CA PRO A 302 -4.18 -7.30 -8.41
C PRO A 302 -3.63 -7.51 -9.82
N GLN A 303 -4.45 -7.37 -10.87
CA GLN A 303 -4.07 -7.55 -12.26
C GLN A 303 -4.25 -6.29 -13.11
N ALA A 304 -4.46 -5.13 -12.48
CA ALA A 304 -4.61 -3.86 -13.18
C ALA A 304 -3.45 -3.60 -14.16
N GLN A 305 -3.76 -3.31 -15.41
CA GLN A 305 -2.73 -3.11 -16.47
C GLN A 305 -1.79 -1.95 -16.15
N THR A 306 -2.31 -0.90 -15.55
CA THR A 306 -1.54 0.28 -15.10
C THR A 306 -1.01 0.14 -13.68
N GLY A 307 -1.37 -0.94 -12.98
CA GLY A 307 -0.97 -1.20 -11.60
C GLY A 307 0.51 -1.55 -11.46
N ALA A 308 1.16 -1.04 -10.42
CA ALA A 308 2.55 -1.35 -10.11
C ALA A 308 2.69 -2.74 -9.46
N VAL A 309 1.78 -3.09 -8.56
CA VAL A 309 1.84 -4.34 -7.78
C VAL A 309 0.94 -5.40 -8.41
N ARG A 310 1.51 -6.23 -9.26
CA ARG A 310 0.75 -7.29 -9.95
C ARG A 310 0.91 -8.63 -9.26
N ARG A 311 -0.22 -9.32 -9.01
CA ARG A 311 -0.25 -10.63 -8.36
C ARG A 311 -1.32 -11.51 -8.99
N ARG A 312 -0.99 -12.78 -9.27
CA ARG A 312 -1.91 -13.74 -9.90
C ARG A 312 -2.56 -14.67 -8.89
N ILE A 313 -1.87 -14.93 -7.78
CA ILE A 313 -2.35 -15.81 -6.73
C ILE A 313 -2.19 -15.15 -5.36
N THR A 314 -3.09 -15.50 -4.46
CA THR A 314 -2.98 -15.21 -3.03
C THR A 314 -1.93 -16.11 -2.36
N CYS A 315 -1.59 -15.83 -1.12
CA CYS A 315 -0.71 -16.69 -0.32
C CYS A 315 -1.36 -18.04 0.07
N GLU A 316 -2.65 -18.18 -0.18
CA GLU A 316 -3.43 -19.41 0.04
C GLU A 316 -3.61 -20.19 -1.28
N GLY A 317 -2.93 -19.77 -2.35
CA GLY A 317 -2.98 -20.42 -3.65
C GLY A 317 -4.24 -20.13 -4.48
N MET A 318 -5.13 -19.25 -4.02
CA MET A 318 -6.32 -18.85 -4.75
C MET A 318 -5.97 -17.90 -5.91
N ALA A 319 -6.80 -17.84 -6.95
CA ALA A 319 -6.64 -16.84 -7.99
C ALA A 319 -6.91 -15.44 -7.40
N ALA A 320 -5.92 -14.55 -7.51
CA ALA A 320 -6.12 -13.15 -7.16
C ALA A 320 -7.05 -12.49 -8.18
N ARG A 321 -8.08 -11.79 -7.70
CA ARG A 321 -9.14 -11.20 -8.52
C ARG A 321 -9.45 -9.79 -8.06
N ARG A 322 -9.98 -8.98 -8.96
CA ARG A 322 -10.56 -7.69 -8.63
C ARG A 322 -11.69 -7.87 -7.60
N VAL A 323 -11.62 -7.07 -6.54
CA VAL A 323 -12.65 -6.97 -5.51
C VAL A 323 -13.21 -5.55 -5.55
N GLU A 324 -14.49 -5.42 -5.86
CA GLU A 324 -15.17 -4.13 -5.74
C GLU A 324 -15.55 -3.92 -4.27
N LEU A 325 -14.93 -2.97 -3.64
CA LEU A 325 -15.12 -2.62 -2.24
C LEU A 325 -16.31 -1.68 -2.07
N ILE A 326 -16.32 -0.61 -2.87
CA ILE A 326 -17.41 0.36 -2.92
C ILE A 326 -17.78 0.58 -4.39
N ARG A 327 -19.04 0.39 -4.72
CA ARG A 327 -19.59 0.60 -6.06
C ARG A 327 -20.61 1.72 -6.03
N ASP A 328 -20.41 2.77 -6.80
CA ASP A 328 -21.28 3.96 -6.86
C ASP A 328 -21.67 4.45 -5.45
N GLY A 329 -20.67 4.58 -4.58
CA GLY A 329 -20.79 5.01 -3.20
C GLY A 329 -21.35 3.97 -2.22
N ARG A 330 -21.76 2.79 -2.68
CA ARG A 330 -22.32 1.72 -1.82
C ARG A 330 -21.27 0.68 -1.46
N LEU A 331 -21.25 0.26 -0.21
CA LEU A 331 -20.40 -0.85 0.24
C LEU A 331 -20.82 -2.15 -0.45
N ALA A 332 -19.92 -2.71 -1.27
CA ALA A 332 -20.25 -3.80 -2.20
C ALA A 332 -19.41 -5.07 -1.95
N GLY A 333 -18.28 -4.98 -1.28
CA GLY A 333 -17.42 -6.14 -1.03
C GLY A 333 -16.37 -5.87 0.03
N LEU A 334 -15.70 -6.94 0.45
CA LEU A 334 -14.66 -6.92 1.48
C LEU A 334 -13.42 -7.66 0.98
N LEU A 335 -12.24 -7.19 1.35
CA LEU A 335 -11.01 -7.96 1.24
C LEU A 335 -11.06 -9.13 2.21
N SER A 336 -10.63 -10.32 1.77
CA SER A 336 -10.76 -11.49 2.61
C SER A 336 -9.68 -12.55 2.35
N THR A 337 -9.28 -13.22 3.42
CA THR A 337 -8.62 -14.53 3.44
C THR A 337 -9.66 -15.64 3.53
N ILE A 338 -9.25 -16.90 3.38
CA ILE A 338 -10.13 -18.06 3.63
C ILE A 338 -10.63 -18.05 5.07
N TYR A 339 -9.73 -17.76 6.00
CA TYR A 339 -10.06 -17.72 7.42
C TYR A 339 -11.05 -16.60 7.77
N ASP A 340 -10.80 -15.37 7.31
CA ASP A 340 -11.68 -14.24 7.59
C ASP A 340 -13.06 -14.39 6.94
N SER A 341 -13.11 -14.92 5.69
CA SER A 341 -14.37 -15.25 5.03
C SER A 341 -15.19 -16.22 5.86
N HIS A 342 -14.60 -17.33 6.27
CA HIS A 342 -15.27 -18.37 7.02
C HIS A 342 -15.78 -17.85 8.36
N ARG A 343 -14.93 -17.15 9.13
CA ARG A 343 -15.33 -16.59 10.42
C ARG A 343 -16.50 -15.63 10.32
N LEU A 344 -16.54 -14.79 9.30
CA LEU A 344 -17.65 -13.87 9.09
C LEU A 344 -18.91 -14.62 8.56
N GLU A 345 -18.73 -15.61 7.70
CA GLU A 345 -19.83 -16.39 7.12
C GLU A 345 -20.53 -17.29 8.14
N THR A 346 -19.80 -17.81 9.12
CA THR A 346 -20.33 -18.70 10.19
C THR A 346 -20.65 -17.96 11.49
N ASP A 347 -20.47 -16.66 11.53
CA ASP A 347 -20.74 -15.83 12.71
C ASP A 347 -22.26 -15.72 12.97
N GLU A 348 -22.70 -16.10 14.15
CA GLU A 348 -24.11 -16.01 14.54
C GLU A 348 -24.64 -14.57 14.51
N ALA A 349 -23.78 -13.59 14.83
CA ALA A 349 -24.10 -12.17 14.79
C ALA A 349 -23.86 -11.53 13.40
N ARG A 350 -23.65 -12.33 12.36
CA ARG A 350 -23.34 -11.84 11.00
C ARG A 350 -24.34 -10.81 10.50
N GLY A 351 -25.63 -11.05 10.73
CA GLY A 351 -26.71 -10.14 10.32
C GLY A 351 -26.54 -8.74 10.90
N ASP A 352 -26.23 -8.63 12.19
CA ASP A 352 -26.00 -7.36 12.86
C ASP A 352 -24.70 -6.69 12.37
N LYS A 353 -23.66 -7.50 12.14
CA LYS A 353 -22.33 -7.01 11.70
C LYS A 353 -22.37 -6.47 10.28
N LEU A 354 -23.10 -7.11 9.38
CA LEU A 354 -23.24 -6.68 7.99
C LEU A 354 -24.40 -5.70 7.79
N GLY A 355 -25.45 -5.78 8.60
CA GLY A 355 -26.68 -5.02 8.43
C GLY A 355 -27.68 -5.70 7.49
N PRO A 356 -28.88 -5.11 7.31
CA PRO A 356 -30.04 -5.78 6.68
C PRO A 356 -29.81 -6.18 5.21
N LEU A 357 -28.89 -5.54 4.50
CA LEU A 357 -28.61 -5.84 3.09
C LEU A 357 -27.47 -6.85 2.91
N GLY A 358 -26.76 -7.23 3.99
CA GLY A 358 -25.56 -8.08 3.94
C GLY A 358 -25.78 -9.56 4.24
N GLY A 359 -27.01 -9.98 4.59
CA GLY A 359 -27.30 -11.28 5.20
C GLY A 359 -26.76 -12.51 4.46
N GLU A 360 -26.90 -12.61 3.15
CA GLU A 360 -26.48 -13.78 2.36
C GLU A 360 -25.25 -13.57 1.47
N VAL A 361 -24.62 -12.42 1.54
CA VAL A 361 -23.47 -12.09 0.69
C VAL A 361 -22.26 -12.94 1.07
N LYS A 362 -21.62 -13.56 0.08
CA LYS A 362 -20.36 -14.29 0.25
C LYS A 362 -19.18 -13.42 -0.12
N PHE A 363 -18.10 -13.54 0.63
CA PHE A 363 -16.86 -12.80 0.40
C PHE A 363 -15.77 -13.76 -0.09
N PRO A 364 -15.58 -13.89 -1.43
CA PRO A 364 -14.58 -14.82 -1.96
C PRO A 364 -13.17 -14.48 -1.43
N PRO A 365 -12.38 -15.45 -0.96
CA PRO A 365 -11.05 -15.23 -0.42
C PRO A 365 -10.03 -14.94 -1.54
N ALA A 366 -10.03 -13.71 -2.04
CA ALA A 366 -9.23 -13.28 -3.18
C ALA A 366 -8.10 -12.32 -2.81
N SER A 367 -7.93 -11.97 -1.53
CA SER A 367 -7.07 -10.88 -1.06
C SER A 367 -6.15 -11.29 0.10
N GLY A 368 -5.90 -12.59 0.28
CA GLY A 368 -4.98 -13.09 1.30
C GLY A 368 -3.52 -12.94 0.86
N TYR A 369 -2.71 -12.17 1.59
CA TYR A 369 -1.29 -12.01 1.33
C TYR A 369 -0.46 -12.09 2.61
N ARG A 370 0.82 -12.48 2.48
CA ARG A 370 1.80 -12.52 3.56
C ARG A 370 2.80 -11.41 3.33
N MET A 371 2.40 -10.19 3.68
CA MET A 371 3.26 -9.02 3.57
C MET A 371 4.09 -8.85 4.83
N GLY A 372 5.30 -8.33 4.69
CA GLY A 372 6.19 -8.08 5.82
C GLY A 372 7.09 -6.87 5.58
N GLU A 373 7.83 -6.51 6.60
CA GLU A 373 8.78 -5.39 6.55
C GLU A 373 9.78 -5.53 5.41
N GLY A 374 10.14 -4.42 4.80
CA GLY A 374 11.04 -4.36 3.65
C GLY A 374 10.36 -4.61 2.31
N GLY A 375 9.04 -4.88 2.30
CA GLY A 375 8.24 -5.09 1.10
C GLY A 375 8.33 -6.52 0.54
N GLY A 376 7.39 -6.86 -0.36
CA GLY A 376 7.29 -8.18 -0.95
C GLY A 376 6.59 -9.22 -0.07
N ARG A 377 6.28 -10.38 -0.66
CA ARG A 377 5.62 -11.50 0.03
C ARG A 377 6.64 -12.34 0.77
N ARG A 378 6.39 -12.61 2.05
CA ARG A 378 7.32 -13.27 2.96
C ARG A 378 6.84 -14.64 3.41
N PHE A 379 7.79 -15.49 3.78
CA PHE A 379 7.51 -16.84 4.29
C PHE A 379 7.10 -16.84 5.78
N ASP A 380 7.57 -15.87 6.56
CA ASP A 380 7.44 -15.77 8.02
C ASP A 380 6.23 -14.90 8.46
N ALA A 381 5.56 -14.23 7.53
CA ALA A 381 4.33 -13.48 7.82
C ALA A 381 3.10 -14.39 7.81
N HIS A 382 2.09 -14.02 8.59
CA HIS A 382 0.79 -14.68 8.57
C HIS A 382 -0.06 -14.19 7.38
N PRO A 383 -0.96 -15.04 6.83
CA PRO A 383 -1.97 -14.59 5.88
C PRO A 383 -2.81 -13.46 6.48
N SER A 384 -2.96 -12.37 5.75
CA SER A 384 -3.80 -11.25 6.13
C SER A 384 -4.55 -10.72 4.92
N SER A 385 -5.74 -10.15 5.14
CA SER A 385 -6.51 -9.48 4.11
C SER A 385 -5.85 -8.14 3.77
N ALA A 386 -5.35 -7.99 2.54
CA ALA A 386 -4.66 -6.78 2.09
C ALA A 386 -5.00 -6.47 0.63
N GLY A 387 -4.89 -5.19 0.26
CA GLY A 387 -4.98 -4.73 -1.12
C GLY A 387 -3.69 -4.95 -1.91
N THR A 388 -3.74 -4.62 -3.18
CA THR A 388 -2.61 -4.63 -4.12
C THR A 388 -2.51 -3.31 -4.86
N ASN A 389 -3.44 -3.07 -5.81
CA ASN A 389 -3.62 -1.79 -6.47
C ASN A 389 -5.01 -1.27 -6.12
N VAL A 390 -5.07 -0.41 -5.14
CA VAL A 390 -6.31 0.23 -4.67
C VAL A 390 -6.63 1.39 -5.59
N ILE A 391 -7.72 1.29 -6.31
CA ILE A 391 -8.10 2.23 -7.35
C ILE A 391 -9.44 2.87 -7.00
N MET A 392 -9.44 4.19 -6.85
CA MET A 392 -10.64 5.00 -6.73
C MET A 392 -10.93 5.68 -8.08
N ARG A 393 -12.11 5.51 -8.60
CA ARG A 393 -12.59 6.19 -9.82
C ARG A 393 -13.76 7.10 -9.52
N ALA A 394 -13.84 8.16 -10.31
CA ALA A 394 -14.95 9.11 -10.27
C ALA A 394 -15.76 9.07 -11.56
N ARG A 395 -17.08 9.13 -11.42
CA ARG A 395 -17.98 9.42 -12.53
C ARG A 395 -18.21 10.93 -12.58
N GLY A 396 -17.99 11.56 -13.74
CA GLY A 396 -18.20 13.01 -13.90
C GLY A 396 -17.15 13.86 -13.18
N GLY A 397 -15.90 13.38 -13.12
CA GLY A 397 -14.79 14.13 -12.52
C GLY A 397 -14.37 15.35 -13.33
N VAL A 398 -13.80 16.35 -12.63
CA VAL A 398 -13.40 17.66 -13.19
C VAL A 398 -11.88 17.80 -13.26
N SER A 399 -11.38 18.77 -14.03
CA SER A 399 -9.97 19.14 -14.04
C SER A 399 -9.57 19.82 -12.72
N GLU A 400 -8.27 19.86 -12.42
CA GLU A 400 -7.75 20.58 -11.24
C GLU A 400 -8.16 22.06 -11.25
N ARG A 401 -8.10 22.71 -12.41
CA ARG A 401 -8.51 24.10 -12.57
C ARG A 401 -10.00 24.31 -12.22
N GLU A 402 -10.88 23.45 -12.70
CA GLU A 402 -12.32 23.53 -12.39
C GLU A 402 -12.57 23.25 -10.91
N MET A 403 -11.82 22.32 -10.30
CA MET A 403 -11.92 22.01 -8.88
C MET A 403 -11.50 23.20 -8.01
N ILE A 404 -10.39 23.87 -8.32
CA ILE A 404 -9.91 25.06 -7.62
C ILE A 404 -10.92 26.20 -7.76
N ALA A 405 -11.48 26.39 -8.96
CA ALA A 405 -12.52 27.37 -9.19
C ALA A 405 -13.81 27.08 -8.40
N ALA A 406 -14.21 25.81 -8.28
CA ALA A 406 -15.39 25.40 -7.51
C ALA A 406 -15.22 25.62 -5.99
N VAL A 407 -13.99 25.53 -5.47
CA VAL A 407 -13.68 25.85 -4.07
C VAL A 407 -13.77 27.34 -3.80
N GLY A 408 -13.34 28.19 -4.74
CA GLY A 408 -13.31 29.66 -4.58
C GLY A 408 -12.23 30.08 -3.60
N ASP A 409 -12.54 30.05 -2.29
CA ASP A 409 -11.59 30.31 -1.19
C ASP A 409 -11.42 29.08 -0.31
N GLY A 410 -10.18 28.73 0.00
CA GLY A 410 -9.90 27.53 0.78
C GLY A 410 -8.41 27.15 0.80
N ILE A 411 -8.14 25.87 0.97
CA ILE A 411 -6.77 25.32 1.05
C ILE A 411 -6.65 24.09 0.16
N TYR A 412 -5.62 24.04 -0.66
CA TYR A 412 -5.15 22.83 -1.31
C TYR A 412 -4.14 22.14 -0.39
N VAL A 413 -4.43 20.91 0.02
CA VAL A 413 -3.55 20.06 0.83
C VAL A 413 -2.93 19.02 -0.08
N GLY A 414 -1.66 19.22 -0.42
CA GLY A 414 -0.93 18.34 -1.35
C GLY A 414 -0.27 17.16 -0.65
N ARG A 415 0.03 17.29 0.64
CA ARG A 415 0.66 16.23 1.43
C ARG A 415 0.28 16.30 2.90
N VAL A 416 -0.04 15.12 3.47
CA VAL A 416 -0.22 14.93 4.91
C VAL A 416 0.74 13.88 5.47
N TRP A 417 0.88 13.87 6.79
CA TRP A 417 1.71 12.96 7.55
C TRP A 417 1.06 12.65 8.90
N TYR A 418 1.41 11.51 9.51
CA TYR A 418 0.87 11.08 10.80
C TYR A 418 -0.66 10.98 10.81
N THR A 419 -1.21 10.26 9.84
CA THR A 419 -2.64 9.97 9.81
C THR A 419 -2.95 8.77 10.70
N TYR A 420 -3.80 8.96 11.71
CA TYR A 420 -4.22 7.88 12.60
C TYR A 420 -5.60 8.14 13.20
N PRO A 421 -6.33 7.08 13.64
CA PRO A 421 -7.64 7.22 14.27
C PRO A 421 -7.53 7.86 15.67
N ILE A 422 -8.46 8.73 16.01
CA ILE A 422 -8.50 9.43 17.31
C ILE A 422 -9.39 8.66 18.31
N ASN A 423 -10.58 8.24 17.87
CA ASN A 423 -11.60 7.59 18.71
C ASN A 423 -11.76 6.09 18.37
N GLY A 424 -10.67 5.46 17.91
CA GLY A 424 -10.68 4.10 17.39
C GLY A 424 -11.16 4.02 15.93
N GLN A 425 -10.82 2.92 15.26
CA GLN A 425 -11.09 2.73 13.83
C GLN A 425 -12.57 2.82 13.48
N ARG A 426 -13.44 2.32 14.36
CA ARG A 426 -14.90 2.28 14.15
C ARG A 426 -15.56 3.64 14.10
N ALA A 427 -15.03 4.63 14.80
CA ALA A 427 -15.59 5.98 14.80
C ALA A 427 -15.36 6.70 13.44
N GLY A 428 -14.30 6.34 12.73
CA GLY A 428 -13.91 6.99 11.48
C GLY A 428 -13.26 8.36 11.67
N ASP A 429 -13.07 8.81 12.93
CA ASP A 429 -12.40 10.07 13.24
C ASP A 429 -10.90 9.92 13.12
N PHE A 430 -10.25 10.89 12.50
CA PHE A 430 -8.81 10.88 12.30
C PHE A 430 -8.18 12.25 12.50
N THR A 431 -6.89 12.22 12.76
CA THR A 431 -6.04 13.42 12.71
C THR A 431 -4.89 13.20 11.73
N CYS A 432 -4.41 14.28 11.12
CA CYS A 432 -3.18 14.29 10.34
C CYS A 432 -2.59 15.70 10.29
N THR A 433 -1.29 15.79 9.98
CA THR A 433 -0.58 17.06 9.85
C THR A 433 -0.34 17.40 8.38
N VAL A 434 -0.58 18.65 7.99
CA VAL A 434 -0.25 19.18 6.65
C VAL A 434 1.26 19.34 6.56
N SER A 435 1.92 18.49 5.77
CA SER A 435 3.39 18.36 5.80
C SER A 435 4.11 19.04 4.63
N GLY A 436 3.37 19.51 3.62
CA GLY A 436 3.96 20.19 2.47
C GLY A 436 3.10 20.16 1.21
N ASP A 437 3.63 20.67 0.11
CA ASP A 437 2.98 20.73 -1.22
C ASP A 437 1.56 21.34 -1.17
N SER A 438 1.34 22.35 -0.28
CA SER A 438 0.02 22.90 0.05
C SER A 438 -0.03 24.40 -0.20
N TYR A 439 -1.21 24.90 -0.59
CA TYR A 439 -1.40 26.28 -1.01
C TYR A 439 -2.74 26.82 -0.51
N MET A 440 -2.78 28.10 -0.20
CA MET A 440 -4.04 28.83 -0.09
C MET A 440 -4.70 28.89 -1.46
N ILE A 441 -6.02 28.89 -1.47
CA ILE A 441 -6.85 29.16 -2.65
C ILE A 441 -7.61 30.45 -2.36
N ARG A 442 -7.51 31.42 -3.28
CA ARG A 442 -8.26 32.70 -3.25
C ARG A 442 -8.82 32.98 -4.62
N ASP A 443 -10.08 33.39 -4.67
CA ASP A 443 -10.79 33.72 -5.92
C ASP A 443 -10.63 32.60 -6.99
N GLY A 444 -10.67 31.33 -6.58
CA GLY A 444 -10.55 30.17 -7.47
C GLY A 444 -9.18 30.02 -8.13
N LYS A 445 -8.11 30.45 -7.47
CA LYS A 445 -6.71 30.31 -7.93
C LYS A 445 -5.79 29.95 -6.78
N PHE A 446 -4.69 29.26 -7.09
CA PHE A 446 -3.60 29.10 -6.13
C PHE A 446 -3.04 30.48 -5.75
N ALA A 447 -2.89 30.69 -4.47
CA ALA A 447 -2.32 31.88 -3.87
C ALA A 447 -1.01 31.52 -3.12
N GLU A 448 -0.79 32.09 -1.94
CA GLU A 448 0.41 31.85 -1.15
C GLU A 448 0.56 30.35 -0.74
N PRO A 449 1.78 29.82 -0.68
CA PRO A 449 2.02 28.50 -0.14
C PRO A 449 1.68 28.43 1.36
N VAL A 450 1.37 27.24 1.85
CA VAL A 450 1.15 26.97 3.28
C VAL A 450 2.44 26.40 3.89
N ALA A 451 2.88 26.97 5.01
CA ALA A 451 4.07 26.52 5.71
C ALA A 451 3.92 25.05 6.15
N PRO A 452 4.92 24.19 5.94
CA PRO A 452 4.88 22.80 6.39
C PRO A 452 4.67 22.70 7.90
N ASN A 453 3.87 21.72 8.33
CA ASN A 453 3.56 21.44 9.74
C ASN A 453 2.90 22.61 10.51
N SER A 454 2.34 23.59 9.80
CA SER A 454 1.62 24.70 10.42
C SER A 454 0.14 24.44 10.68
N LEU A 455 -0.40 23.36 10.11
CA LEU A 455 -1.82 22.99 10.24
C LEU A 455 -1.97 21.52 10.59
N ARG A 456 -2.90 21.23 11.49
CA ARG A 456 -3.41 19.91 11.80
C ARG A 456 -4.86 19.81 11.32
N ILE A 457 -5.21 18.68 10.74
CA ILE A 457 -6.55 18.33 10.31
C ILE A 457 -7.12 17.37 11.36
N ASP A 458 -8.31 17.69 11.90
CA ASP A 458 -9.12 16.78 12.71
C ASP A 458 -10.46 16.63 11.98
N ALA A 459 -10.77 15.43 11.47
CA ALA A 459 -11.94 15.20 10.63
C ALA A 459 -12.46 13.77 10.78
N ASN A 460 -13.60 13.49 10.13
CA ASN A 460 -14.15 12.15 9.98
C ASN A 460 -14.11 11.71 8.52
N ILE A 461 -13.96 10.41 8.26
CA ILE A 461 -13.96 9.87 6.89
C ILE A 461 -15.22 10.23 6.11
N ALA A 462 -16.38 10.31 6.76
CA ALA A 462 -17.61 10.73 6.13
C ALA A 462 -17.53 12.17 5.58
N GLN A 463 -16.91 13.11 6.29
CA GLN A 463 -16.71 14.48 5.81
C GLN A 463 -15.88 14.52 4.52
N VAL A 464 -14.93 13.58 4.37
CA VAL A 464 -14.06 13.53 3.19
C VAL A 464 -14.73 12.85 2.00
N PHE A 465 -15.50 11.78 2.24
CA PHE A 465 -15.94 10.90 1.16
C PHE A 465 -17.44 10.95 0.83
N ASP A 466 -18.32 11.44 1.72
CA ASP A 466 -19.77 11.30 1.52
C ASP A 466 -20.35 12.36 0.57
N ALA A 467 -19.81 13.58 0.55
CA ALA A 467 -20.35 14.67 -0.24
C ALA A 467 -19.27 15.67 -0.73
N PRO A 468 -18.27 15.21 -1.50
CA PRO A 468 -17.27 16.14 -2.03
C PRO A 468 -17.90 17.15 -3.00
N ILE A 469 -17.50 18.40 -2.89
CA ILE A 469 -17.90 19.51 -3.79
C ILE A 469 -17.52 19.16 -5.24
N ALA A 470 -16.28 18.68 -5.42
CA ALA A 470 -15.75 18.26 -6.71
C ALA A 470 -14.81 17.08 -6.55
N ILE A 471 -14.70 16.27 -7.59
CA ILE A 471 -13.84 15.07 -7.65
C ILE A 471 -12.96 15.17 -8.89
N GLY A 472 -11.67 14.91 -8.77
CA GLY A 472 -10.74 14.92 -9.88
C GLY A 472 -11.06 13.85 -10.94
N ALA A 473 -10.89 14.18 -12.21
CA ALA A 473 -11.26 13.31 -13.33
C ALA A 473 -10.35 12.07 -13.45
N ARG A 474 -9.13 12.12 -12.94
CA ARG A 474 -8.14 11.06 -13.15
C ARG A 474 -7.57 10.55 -11.83
N PRO A 475 -7.54 9.22 -11.61
CA PRO A 475 -6.77 8.66 -10.52
C PRO A 475 -5.27 8.84 -10.81
N ILE A 476 -4.54 9.33 -9.82
CA ILE A 476 -3.09 9.57 -9.87
C ILE A 476 -2.41 8.60 -8.91
N PRO A 477 -1.28 7.98 -9.31
CA PRO A 477 -0.53 7.12 -8.40
C PRO A 477 0.00 7.92 -7.22
N ALA A 478 -0.23 7.39 -6.02
CA ALA A 478 0.23 7.95 -4.76
C ALA A 478 0.94 6.87 -3.93
N ILE A 479 2.02 7.28 -3.27
CA ILE A 479 2.75 6.45 -2.32
C ILE A 479 2.34 6.87 -0.92
N VAL A 480 1.96 5.89 -0.12
CA VAL A 480 1.72 6.03 1.32
C VAL A 480 2.87 5.34 2.05
N TRP A 481 3.44 6.02 3.02
CA TRP A 481 4.54 5.47 3.80
C TRP A 481 4.07 4.25 4.61
N GLY A 482 4.84 3.17 4.57
CA GLY A 482 4.49 1.93 5.26
C GLY A 482 3.41 1.07 4.61
N ALA A 483 2.72 1.56 3.57
CA ALA A 483 1.74 0.76 2.84
C ALA A 483 2.41 -0.30 1.94
N SER A 484 1.77 -1.46 1.85
CA SER A 484 2.13 -2.52 0.91
C SER A 484 1.40 -2.39 -0.42
N GLU A 485 0.38 -1.55 -0.45
CA GLU A 485 -0.51 -1.29 -1.58
C GLU A 485 0.00 -0.12 -2.43
N ALA A 486 -0.37 -0.15 -3.69
CA ALA A 486 -0.24 0.98 -4.59
C ALA A 486 -1.59 1.67 -4.73
N PHE A 487 -1.66 2.96 -4.47
CA PHE A 487 -2.90 3.74 -4.55
C PHE A 487 -2.98 4.51 -5.86
N TYR A 488 -4.15 4.53 -6.47
CA TYR A 488 -4.50 5.30 -7.66
C TYR A 488 -5.81 6.04 -7.38
N VAL A 489 -5.71 7.30 -7.01
CA VAL A 489 -6.85 8.06 -6.49
C VAL A 489 -6.95 9.46 -7.09
N PRO A 490 -8.16 10.02 -7.27
CA PRO A 490 -8.33 11.41 -7.65
C PRO A 490 -8.13 12.34 -6.44
N ALA A 491 -7.97 13.64 -6.70
CA ALA A 491 -8.15 14.66 -5.68
C ALA A 491 -9.64 14.80 -5.32
N LEU A 492 -9.93 15.21 -4.09
CA LEU A 492 -11.29 15.47 -3.58
C LEU A 492 -11.37 16.88 -2.99
N ALA A 493 -12.32 17.68 -3.46
CA ALA A 493 -12.65 18.95 -2.83
C ALA A 493 -13.83 18.76 -1.89
N VAL A 494 -13.71 19.21 -0.65
CA VAL A 494 -14.71 19.05 0.40
C VAL A 494 -14.96 20.35 1.13
N ASP A 495 -16.12 20.46 1.76
CA ASP A 495 -16.51 21.65 2.53
C ASP A 495 -16.27 21.42 4.04
N ALA A 496 -16.07 22.51 4.77
CA ALA A 496 -16.11 22.57 6.23
C ALA A 496 -15.17 21.61 6.98
N ILE A 497 -13.91 21.49 6.56
CA ILE A 497 -12.89 20.76 7.30
C ILE A 497 -12.27 21.66 8.37
N ALA A 498 -12.28 21.19 9.62
CA ALA A 498 -11.62 21.87 10.72
C ALA A 498 -10.09 21.73 10.61
N LEU A 499 -9.41 22.86 10.59
CA LEU A 499 -7.95 22.96 10.58
C LEU A 499 -7.51 23.73 11.84
N ALA A 500 -6.60 23.15 12.60
CA ALA A 500 -6.00 23.77 13.77
C ALA A 500 -4.59 24.28 13.44
N ALA A 501 -4.29 25.53 13.71
CA ALA A 501 -2.94 26.07 13.62
C ALA A 501 -2.03 25.38 14.64
N VAL A 502 -0.79 25.07 14.23
CA VAL A 502 0.21 24.40 15.06
C VAL A 502 1.43 25.32 15.21
N GLY A 503 1.88 25.50 16.43
CA GLY A 503 3.10 26.28 16.73
C GLY A 503 2.87 27.76 16.97
N ASP A 504 1.64 28.23 17.01
CA ASP A 504 1.31 29.52 17.59
C ASP A 504 1.12 29.27 19.11
N GLY A 505 2.25 29.13 19.81
CA GLY A 505 2.21 29.23 21.26
C GLY A 505 1.94 30.70 21.62
N ASP A 506 0.92 30.93 22.41
CA ASP A 506 0.69 32.17 23.14
C ASP A 506 1.90 32.53 24.04
#